data_f19fd189fb89d2486ee6356d7dfa553e
#
_entry.id   f19fd189fb89d2486ee6356d7dfa553e
#
_cell.length_a   1.000
_cell.length_b   1.000
_cell.length_c   1.000
_cell.angle_alpha   90.00
_cell.angle_beta   90.00
_cell.angle_gamma   90.00
#
_symmetry.space_group_name_H-M   'P 1'
#
loop_
_entity.id
_entity.type
_entity.pdbx_description
1 polymer ?
#
loop_
_entity_poly.entity_id
_entity_poly.type
_entity_poly.pdbx_seq_one_letter_code
_entity_poly.pdbx_strand_id
1 'polypeptide(L)'
;MVLNPLSSPWPFAQWGLDIVGPFPKAMGNKKYLIVCTDYFTKWVEVEPLANIRDVDVKRFIWKNIVTRFGLLNVLISDNGL
;
A
#
# COMPACT_ATOMS: atom_id res chain seq x y z
N MET A 1 8.95 -15.79 9.31
CA MET A 1 7.95 -16.72 8.83
C MET A 1 7.00 -16.01 7.88
N VAL A 2 6.70 -16.64 6.82
CA VAL A 2 5.81 -16.03 5.83
C VAL A 2 4.40 -16.50 6.11
N LEU A 3 3.54 -15.56 6.41
CA LEU A 3 2.13 -15.85 6.42
C LEU A 3 1.66 -16.04 5.00
N ASN A 4 0.78 -16.97 4.80
CA ASN A 4 0.16 -17.10 3.51
C ASN A 4 -0.65 -15.82 3.25
N PRO A 5 -0.23 -14.97 2.29
CA PRO A 5 -0.92 -13.70 2.08
C PRO A 5 -2.35 -13.86 1.56
N LEU A 6 -2.70 -15.07 1.13
CA LEU A 6 -4.05 -15.35 0.65
C LEU A 6 -4.99 -15.78 1.78
N SER A 7 -4.47 -15.94 2.99
CA SER A 7 -5.22 -16.46 4.13
C SER A 7 -5.42 -15.40 5.20
N SER A 8 -6.00 -14.28 4.83
CA SER A 8 -6.31 -13.26 5.81
C SER A 8 -7.50 -13.72 6.66
N PRO A 9 -7.40 -13.62 8.01
CA PRO A 9 -8.45 -14.12 8.88
C PRO A 9 -9.72 -13.28 8.89
N TRP A 10 -9.61 -12.00 8.61
CA TRP A 10 -10.78 -11.10 8.56
C TRP A 10 -10.47 -9.91 7.68
N PRO A 11 -11.52 -9.16 7.28
CA PRO A 11 -11.34 -7.98 6.41
C PRO A 11 -10.40 -6.95 7.01
N PHE A 12 -9.55 -6.39 6.15
CA PHE A 12 -8.67 -5.27 6.45
C PHE A 12 -7.61 -5.56 7.50
N ALA A 13 -7.35 -6.84 7.79
CA ALA A 13 -6.31 -7.23 8.75
C ALA A 13 -4.92 -7.26 8.12
N GLN A 14 -4.83 -7.70 6.87
CA GLN A 14 -3.57 -7.86 6.17
C GLN A 14 -3.61 -7.13 4.84
N TRP A 15 -2.59 -6.30 4.62
CA TRP A 15 -2.49 -5.50 3.40
C TRP A 15 -1.18 -5.77 2.69
N GLY A 16 -1.25 -5.83 1.38
CA GLY A 16 -0.05 -5.88 0.54
C GLY A 16 0.28 -4.49 0.03
N LEU A 17 1.54 -4.11 0.10
CA LEU A 17 2.02 -2.83 -0.39
C LEU A 17 2.91 -3.06 -1.59
N ASP A 18 2.63 -2.35 -2.67
CA ASP A 18 3.43 -2.43 -3.89
C ASP A 18 3.63 -1.03 -4.44
N ILE A 19 4.77 -0.83 -5.11
CA ILE A 19 5.10 0.45 -5.72
C ILE A 19 5.43 0.19 -7.18
N VAL A 20 4.75 0.92 -8.04
CA VAL A 20 4.87 0.78 -9.48
C VAL A 20 5.51 2.03 -10.07
N GLY A 21 6.43 1.85 -10.98
CA GLY A 21 7.13 2.95 -11.62
C GLY A 21 8.63 2.77 -11.53
N PRO A 22 9.41 3.78 -11.93
CA PRO A 22 8.95 5.11 -12.34
C PRO A 22 8.36 5.12 -13.75
N PHE A 23 7.36 5.96 -13.93
CA PHE A 23 6.76 6.18 -15.24
C PHE A 23 7.50 7.30 -15.97
N PRO A 24 7.75 7.17 -17.28
CA PRO A 24 8.54 8.17 -18.00
C PRO A 24 7.86 9.53 -18.09
N LYS A 25 6.55 9.55 -18.14
CA LYS A 25 5.79 10.79 -18.11
C LYS A 25 4.63 10.61 -17.15
N ALA A 26 4.52 11.51 -16.20
CA ALA A 26 3.47 11.44 -15.21
C ALA A 26 2.88 12.82 -15.01
N MET A 27 1.60 12.85 -14.73
CA MET A 27 0.90 14.10 -14.47
C MET A 27 1.40 14.70 -13.17
N GLY A 28 1.70 16.00 -13.20
CA GLY A 28 2.07 16.74 -12.01
C GLY A 28 3.32 16.22 -11.33
N ASN A 29 4.30 15.77 -12.09
CA ASN A 29 5.56 15.24 -11.57
C ASN A 29 5.42 13.96 -10.75
N LYS A 30 4.28 13.34 -10.77
CA LYS A 30 4.05 12.08 -10.07
C LYS A 30 4.51 10.94 -10.95
N LYS A 31 5.57 10.24 -10.53
CA LYS A 31 6.20 9.18 -11.32
C LYS A 31 5.89 7.80 -10.84
N TYR A 32 5.31 7.67 -9.67
CA TYR A 32 5.10 6.37 -9.04
C TYR A 32 3.65 6.23 -8.62
N LEU A 33 3.20 4.98 -8.55
CA LEU A 33 1.95 4.64 -7.91
C LEU A 33 2.25 3.76 -6.70
N ILE A 34 1.70 4.13 -5.56
CA ILE A 34 1.70 3.25 -4.41
C ILE A 34 0.34 2.58 -4.35
N VAL A 35 0.35 1.27 -4.21
CA VAL A 35 -0.85 0.43 -4.24
C VAL A 35 -0.89 -0.41 -2.99
N CYS A 36 -2.02 -0.38 -2.31
CA CYS A 36 -2.20 -1.19 -1.11
C CYS A 36 -3.47 -2.01 -1.29
N THR A 37 -3.37 -3.32 -1.11
CA THR A 37 -4.46 -4.25 -1.35
C THR A 37 -4.78 -5.02 -0.09
N ASP A 38 -6.06 -5.03 0.30
CA ASP A 38 -6.53 -5.89 1.37
C ASP A 38 -6.68 -7.33 0.86
N TYR A 39 -5.98 -8.25 1.50
CA TYR A 39 -5.98 -9.63 1.03
C TYR A 39 -7.32 -10.33 1.19
N PHE A 40 -8.11 -9.92 2.16
CA PHE A 40 -9.40 -10.55 2.40
C PHE A 40 -10.44 -10.13 1.36
N THR A 41 -10.64 -8.81 1.21
CA THR A 41 -11.71 -8.27 0.35
C THR A 41 -11.23 -7.96 -1.05
N LYS A 42 -9.91 -7.87 -1.26
CA LYS A 42 -9.30 -7.41 -2.50
C LYS A 42 -9.53 -5.93 -2.77
N TRP A 43 -9.90 -5.20 -1.75
CA TRP A 43 -10.00 -3.74 -1.85
C TRP A 43 -8.64 -3.13 -2.11
N VAL A 44 -8.61 -2.11 -2.93
CA VAL A 44 -7.36 -1.48 -3.34
C VAL A 44 -7.41 0.02 -3.05
N GLU A 45 -6.36 0.53 -2.41
CA GLU A 45 -6.11 1.96 -2.27
C GLU A 45 -4.89 2.30 -3.09
N VAL A 46 -4.97 3.37 -3.88
CA VAL A 46 -3.91 3.76 -4.80
C VAL A 46 -3.69 5.26 -4.68
N GLU A 47 -2.43 5.68 -4.75
CA GLU A 47 -2.11 7.09 -4.78
C GLU A 47 -0.87 7.32 -5.64
N PRO A 48 -0.87 8.35 -6.50
CA PRO A 48 0.33 8.73 -7.23
C PRO A 48 1.29 9.50 -6.33
N LEU A 49 2.59 9.21 -6.45
CA LEU A 49 3.62 9.85 -5.67
C LEU A 49 4.73 10.38 -6.56
N ALA A 50 5.25 11.55 -6.22
CA ALA A 50 6.41 12.11 -6.90
C ALA A 50 7.69 11.40 -6.47
N ASN A 51 7.76 11.01 -5.20
CA ASN A 51 8.94 10.38 -4.60
C ASN A 51 8.52 9.19 -3.76
N ILE A 52 9.46 8.25 -3.62
CA ILE A 52 9.26 7.08 -2.75
C ILE A 52 10.12 7.27 -1.52
N ARG A 53 9.70 8.13 -0.62
CA ARG A 53 10.38 8.33 0.64
C ARG A 53 9.58 7.68 1.75
N ASP A 54 10.27 7.37 2.83
CA ASP A 54 9.65 6.75 3.98
C ASP A 54 8.45 7.56 4.47
N VAL A 55 8.61 8.89 4.52
CA VAL A 55 7.55 9.78 4.96
C VAL A 55 6.34 9.75 4.03
N ASP A 56 6.56 9.58 2.74
CA ASP A 56 5.48 9.54 1.77
C ASP A 56 4.67 8.25 1.91
N VAL A 57 5.35 7.14 2.11
CA VAL A 57 4.71 5.85 2.30
C VAL A 57 3.91 5.84 3.60
N LYS A 58 4.50 6.35 4.68
CA LYS A 58 3.80 6.41 5.97
C LYS A 58 2.57 7.28 5.90
N ARG A 59 2.66 8.42 5.21
CA ARG A 59 1.52 9.32 5.05
C ARG A 59 0.39 8.64 4.28
N PHE A 60 0.74 7.91 3.22
CA PHE A 60 -0.24 7.17 2.45
C PHE A 60 -0.96 6.13 3.31
N ILE A 61 -0.19 5.33 4.04
CA ILE A 61 -0.76 4.28 4.87
C ILE A 61 -1.68 4.89 5.93
N TRP A 62 -1.20 5.92 6.60
CA TRP A 62 -2.00 6.57 7.62
C TRP A 62 -3.29 7.14 7.05
N LYS A 63 -3.17 7.91 5.97
CA LYS A 63 -4.31 8.62 5.40
C LYS A 63 -5.34 7.67 4.78
N ASN A 64 -4.86 6.68 4.04
CA ASN A 64 -5.78 5.85 3.24
C ASN A 64 -6.17 4.55 3.91
N ILE A 65 -5.36 4.06 4.82
CA ILE A 65 -5.60 2.76 5.44
C ILE A 65 -6.03 2.91 6.90
N VAL A 66 -5.19 3.52 7.71
CA VAL A 66 -5.43 3.56 9.15
C VAL A 66 -6.66 4.39 9.48
N THR A 67 -6.81 5.56 8.88
CA THR A 67 -7.94 6.44 9.19
C THR A 67 -9.26 5.90 8.67
N ARG A 68 -9.22 5.08 7.62
CA ARG A 68 -10.45 4.56 7.00
C ARG A 68 -10.82 3.17 7.49
N PHE A 69 -9.85 2.34 7.82
CA PHE A 69 -10.11 0.93 8.14
C PHE A 69 -9.60 0.53 9.52
N GLY A 70 -8.97 1.45 10.24
CA GLY A 70 -8.42 1.16 11.55
C GLY A 70 -6.98 0.72 11.47
N LEU A 71 -6.45 0.25 12.60
CA LEU A 71 -5.06 -0.15 12.68
C LEU A 71 -4.81 -1.43 11.89
N LEU A 72 -3.68 -1.46 11.22
CA LEU A 72 -3.23 -2.67 10.52
C LEU A 72 -2.71 -3.68 11.52
N ASN A 73 -3.00 -4.95 11.27
CA ASN A 73 -2.29 -6.01 11.96
C ASN A 73 -1.02 -6.39 11.21
N VAL A 74 -1.12 -6.46 9.90
CA VAL A 74 0.00 -6.89 9.07
C VAL A 74 0.05 -6.06 7.80
N LEU A 75 1.24 -5.58 7.46
CA LEU A 75 1.53 -4.96 6.18
C LEU A 75 2.64 -5.74 5.51
N ILE A 76 2.38 -6.22 4.31
CA ILE A 76 3.33 -7.03 3.55
C ILE A 76 3.78 -6.23 2.34
N SER A 77 5.09 -6.02 2.21
CA SER A 77 5.67 -5.28 1.12
C SER A 77 6.48 -6.19 0.22
N ASP A 78 6.19 -6.15 -1.07
CA ASP A 78 6.95 -6.90 -2.06
C ASP A 78 8.29 -6.24 -2.37
N ASN A 79 8.44 -4.97 -2.06
CA ASN A 79 9.62 -4.19 -2.41
C ASN A 79 10.58 -3.98 -1.25
N GLY A 80 10.33 -4.59 -0.12
CA GLY A 80 11.22 -4.50 1.03
C GLY A 80 11.26 -3.13 1.69
N LEU A 81 10.19 -2.41 1.61
CA LEU A 81 10.09 -1.09 2.25
C LEU A 81 9.99 -1.21 3.77
#